data_ef3d2acd440b849b0c428b107587c63b
#
_entry.id   ef3d2acd440b849b0c428b107587c63b
#
_cell.length_a   1.000
_cell.length_b   1.000
_cell.length_c   1.000
_cell.angle_alpha   90.00
_cell.angle_beta   90.00
_cell.angle_gamma   90.00
#
_symmetry.space_group_name_H-M   'P 1'
#
loop_
_entity.id
_entity.type
_entity.pdbx_description
1 polymer ?
#
loop_
_entity_poly.entity_id
_entity_poly.type
_entity_poly.pdbx_seq_one_letter_code
_entity_poly.pdbx_strand_id
1 'polypeptide(L)'
;HKGGFTPFSFNITPYLTGKNKQKLVVRVWDPSDKGYQPRGKQTSRPEGIWYTPVTGIWQTVWLEPVAAAHVTSVKSISNIDNNTLNVTVGTSCDCNSGIVTVKVLDKGQVVATAKGVQGKELRLSVQNPTLWSPSNPYLYDMTVSLSKDGKVLDEVKSYTAFRKISSKRDAAGIMRMQLNNQDLFQFGPLDQGWWPDGLYTAPTDEALLFDIKKTKDWGFNMIRKHVKVEPARWYYHCDKEGILVWQDMPSGDHGSYIWDHHVYNGGKDNERTPESKANYYREWKEIMDLCISNPSVVVWVPFNEAWGQFETEKTAEWTKTYDPSRLVNPASGGNHRPCGD
;
A
#
# COMPACT_ATOMS: atom_id res chain seq x y z
N HIS A 1 -1.38 5.03 -18.92
CA HIS A 1 -0.84 4.88 -17.57
C HIS A 1 0.67 5.03 -17.58
N LYS A 2 1.23 5.58 -16.51
CA LYS A 2 2.66 5.65 -16.23
C LYS A 2 2.90 5.06 -14.84
N GLY A 3 3.94 4.24 -14.72
CA GLY A 3 4.30 3.52 -13.50
C GLY A 3 4.19 2.01 -13.66
N GLY A 4 5.00 1.27 -12.89
CA GLY A 4 5.10 -0.18 -12.98
C GLY A 4 4.53 -0.93 -11.76
N PHE A 5 4.06 -0.21 -10.73
CA PHE A 5 3.71 -0.81 -9.44
C PHE A 5 2.29 -0.51 -8.98
N THR A 6 1.57 0.34 -9.67
CA THR A 6 0.21 0.76 -9.27
C THR A 6 -0.84 0.29 -10.27
N PRO A 7 -2.06 -0.01 -9.80
CA PRO A 7 -3.15 -0.46 -10.65
C PRO A 7 -3.65 0.67 -11.56
N PHE A 8 -4.26 0.29 -12.67
CA PHE A 8 -4.92 1.22 -13.57
C PHE A 8 -6.14 0.56 -14.21
N SER A 9 -7.09 1.38 -14.63
CA SER A 9 -8.32 0.93 -15.30
C SER A 9 -8.66 1.82 -16.49
N PHE A 10 -9.35 1.23 -17.46
CA PHE A 10 -9.89 1.94 -18.62
C PHE A 10 -11.33 1.55 -18.86
N ASN A 11 -12.18 2.52 -19.11
CA ASN A 11 -13.52 2.27 -19.60
C ASN A 11 -13.46 1.91 -21.10
N ILE A 12 -13.69 0.66 -21.42
CA ILE A 12 -13.66 0.17 -22.80
C ILE A 12 -15.05 0.17 -23.47
N THR A 13 -16.11 0.49 -22.73
CA THR A 13 -17.50 0.47 -23.24
C THR A 13 -17.69 1.22 -24.55
N PRO A 14 -17.12 2.45 -24.75
CA PRO A 14 -17.28 3.18 -26.00
C PRO A 14 -16.62 2.51 -27.23
N TYR A 15 -15.73 1.55 -27.00
CA TYR A 15 -14.94 0.89 -28.04
C TYR A 15 -15.44 -0.51 -28.37
N LEU A 16 -16.46 -1.01 -27.68
CA LEU A 16 -17.04 -2.31 -27.94
C LEU A 16 -17.84 -2.29 -29.25
N THR A 17 -17.59 -3.26 -30.10
CA THR A 17 -18.19 -3.32 -31.46
C THR A 17 -19.51 -4.08 -31.51
N GLY A 18 -20.04 -4.58 -30.40
CA GLY A 18 -21.24 -5.45 -30.36
C GLY A 18 -20.99 -6.88 -30.87
N LYS A 19 -19.77 -7.22 -31.29
CA LYS A 19 -19.40 -8.57 -31.72
C LYS A 19 -19.07 -9.45 -30.52
N ASN A 20 -19.27 -10.76 -30.63
CA ASN A 20 -18.96 -11.72 -29.56
C ASN A 20 -17.48 -11.78 -29.19
N LYS A 21 -16.59 -11.44 -30.14
CA LYS A 21 -15.14 -11.40 -29.91
C LYS A 21 -14.64 -9.99 -30.09
N GLN A 22 -13.90 -9.52 -29.11
CA GLN A 22 -13.23 -8.24 -29.12
C GLN A 22 -11.72 -8.48 -29.16
N LYS A 23 -10.98 -7.59 -29.81
CA LYS A 23 -9.50 -7.62 -29.81
C LYS A 23 -8.99 -6.48 -28.96
N LEU A 24 -8.29 -6.82 -27.88
CA LEU A 24 -7.54 -5.88 -27.05
C LEU A 24 -6.07 -5.93 -27.49
N VAL A 25 -5.45 -4.77 -27.72
CA VAL A 25 -4.02 -4.65 -27.99
C VAL A 25 -3.43 -3.78 -26.91
N VAL A 26 -2.44 -4.32 -26.21
CA VAL A 26 -1.68 -3.60 -25.17
C VAL A 26 -0.26 -3.36 -25.68
N ARG A 27 0.19 -2.12 -25.64
CA ARG A 27 1.59 -1.75 -25.91
C ARG A 27 2.24 -1.30 -24.60
N VAL A 28 3.33 -1.94 -24.24
CA VAL A 28 4.15 -1.55 -23.10
C VAL A 28 5.47 -0.98 -23.60
N TRP A 29 5.89 0.14 -23.05
CA TRP A 29 7.22 0.69 -23.21
C TRP A 29 7.88 0.75 -21.83
N ASP A 30 8.98 0.05 -21.69
CA ASP A 30 9.72 -0.06 -20.43
C ASP A 30 11.22 0.05 -20.73
N PRO A 31 11.87 1.14 -20.32
CA PRO A 31 13.31 1.31 -20.50
C PRO A 31 14.14 0.55 -19.44
N SER A 32 13.50 -0.27 -18.60
CA SER A 32 14.10 -1.03 -17.50
C SER A 32 14.84 -0.12 -16.50
N ASP A 33 16.16 -0.06 -16.57
CA ASP A 33 17.02 0.74 -15.71
C ASP A 33 17.49 2.07 -16.34
N LYS A 34 16.92 2.45 -17.49
CA LYS A 34 17.24 3.69 -18.19
C LYS A 34 16.11 4.70 -17.99
N GLY A 35 16.26 5.61 -17.04
CA GLY A 35 15.26 6.62 -16.78
C GLY A 35 15.09 6.88 -15.28
N TYR A 36 14.16 7.76 -14.95
CA TYR A 36 13.91 8.19 -13.59
C TYR A 36 12.71 7.46 -12.93
N GLN A 37 12.13 6.46 -13.62
CA GLN A 37 11.03 5.68 -13.04
C GLN A 37 11.50 4.82 -11.86
N PRO A 38 10.67 4.64 -10.85
CA PRO A 38 10.88 3.60 -9.85
C PRO A 38 10.97 2.22 -10.52
N ARG A 39 12.02 1.48 -10.23
CA ARG A 39 12.31 0.20 -10.89
C ARG A 39 12.55 -0.97 -9.93
N GLY A 40 12.71 -0.68 -8.64
CA GLY A 40 13.15 -1.69 -7.71
C GLY A 40 14.55 -2.21 -8.08
N LYS A 41 14.85 -3.46 -7.75
CA LYS A 41 16.16 -4.07 -8.02
C LYS A 41 16.32 -4.60 -9.45
N GLN A 42 15.62 -4.02 -10.40
CA GLN A 42 15.70 -4.42 -11.81
C GLN A 42 16.87 -3.72 -12.51
N THR A 43 17.65 -4.47 -13.29
CA THR A 43 18.74 -3.94 -14.10
C THR A 43 18.91 -4.75 -15.38
N SER A 44 19.36 -4.08 -16.46
CA SER A 44 19.71 -4.73 -17.72
C SER A 44 20.99 -5.57 -17.64
N ARG A 45 21.77 -5.42 -16.56
CA ARG A 45 22.96 -6.24 -16.26
C ARG A 45 22.86 -6.81 -14.87
N PRO A 46 22.07 -7.89 -14.65
CA PRO A 46 21.83 -8.48 -13.35
C PRO A 46 23.10 -9.13 -12.81
N GLU A 47 23.61 -8.60 -11.70
CA GLU A 47 24.74 -9.14 -10.97
C GLU A 47 24.63 -8.73 -9.48
N GLY A 48 25.30 -9.45 -8.59
CA GLY A 48 25.30 -9.16 -7.16
C GLY A 48 23.91 -9.17 -6.56
N ILE A 49 23.46 -8.01 -6.09
CA ILE A 49 22.15 -7.84 -5.43
C ILE A 49 21.02 -7.48 -6.41
N TRP A 50 21.28 -7.48 -7.71
CA TRP A 50 20.36 -7.04 -8.75
C TRP A 50 19.75 -8.21 -9.51
N TYR A 51 18.55 -8.01 -10.05
CA TYR A 51 17.77 -9.03 -10.73
C TYR A 51 17.48 -8.65 -12.19
N THR A 52 17.19 -9.68 -12.98
CA THR A 52 16.73 -9.56 -14.37
C THR A 52 15.49 -8.67 -14.44
N PRO A 53 15.42 -7.71 -15.39
CA PRO A 53 14.29 -6.82 -15.51
C PRO A 53 13.07 -7.55 -16.06
N VAL A 54 11.90 -7.06 -15.72
CA VAL A 54 10.60 -7.56 -16.18
C VAL A 54 9.89 -6.46 -16.94
N THR A 55 9.50 -6.75 -18.18
CA THR A 55 8.74 -5.81 -19.03
C THR A 55 7.34 -6.37 -19.28
N GLY A 56 6.33 -5.54 -19.14
CA GLY A 56 4.94 -5.89 -19.38
C GLY A 56 4.05 -5.81 -18.15
N ILE A 57 2.81 -6.23 -18.32
CA ILE A 57 1.87 -6.31 -17.21
C ILE A 57 2.16 -7.59 -16.42
N TRP A 58 2.57 -7.45 -15.18
CA TRP A 58 3.02 -8.55 -14.33
C TRP A 58 2.03 -8.94 -13.22
N GLN A 59 0.90 -8.21 -13.12
CA GLN A 59 -0.18 -8.51 -12.20
C GLN A 59 -1.46 -8.89 -12.97
N THR A 60 -2.48 -9.29 -12.24
CA THR A 60 -3.75 -9.77 -12.81
C THR A 60 -4.42 -8.71 -13.69
N VAL A 61 -4.92 -9.16 -14.85
CA VAL A 61 -5.78 -8.39 -15.75
C VAL A 61 -7.17 -8.99 -15.73
N TRP A 62 -8.19 -8.15 -15.55
CA TRP A 62 -9.58 -8.62 -15.58
C TRP A 62 -10.51 -7.58 -16.23
N LEU A 63 -11.69 -8.02 -16.59
CA LEU A 63 -12.81 -7.19 -17.02
C LEU A 63 -13.88 -7.21 -15.94
N GLU A 64 -14.37 -6.06 -15.59
CA GLU A 64 -15.42 -5.91 -14.59
C GLU A 64 -16.60 -5.11 -15.17
N PRO A 65 -17.79 -5.72 -15.30
CA PRO A 65 -19.00 -4.99 -15.64
C PRO A 65 -19.46 -4.22 -14.41
N VAL A 66 -19.57 -2.90 -14.55
CA VAL A 66 -19.98 -2.01 -13.47
C VAL A 66 -21.18 -1.16 -13.92
N ALA A 67 -21.99 -0.70 -12.97
CA ALA A 67 -23.01 0.30 -13.23
C ALA A 67 -22.38 1.61 -13.72
N ALA A 68 -23.14 2.43 -14.45
CA ALA A 68 -22.67 3.74 -14.90
C ALA A 68 -22.22 4.61 -13.72
N ALA A 69 -22.94 4.54 -12.59
CA ALA A 69 -22.55 5.12 -11.32
C ALA A 69 -22.15 3.97 -10.37
N HIS A 70 -20.88 3.87 -10.03
CA HIS A 70 -20.32 2.80 -9.20
C HIS A 70 -19.26 3.30 -8.24
N VAL A 71 -18.96 2.50 -7.23
CA VAL A 71 -17.86 2.73 -6.27
C VAL A 71 -16.53 2.45 -6.95
N THR A 72 -15.59 3.39 -6.88
CA THR A 72 -14.26 3.26 -7.50
C THR A 72 -13.15 3.04 -6.48
N SER A 73 -13.34 3.48 -5.24
CA SER A 73 -12.36 3.28 -4.18
C SER A 73 -13.01 3.34 -2.80
N VAL A 74 -12.42 2.63 -1.85
CA VAL A 74 -12.79 2.67 -0.44
C VAL A 74 -11.50 2.80 0.37
N LYS A 75 -11.35 3.90 1.12
CA LYS A 75 -10.25 4.10 2.07
C LYS A 75 -10.80 4.05 3.48
N SER A 76 -10.20 3.24 4.34
CA SER A 76 -10.61 3.10 5.73
C SER A 76 -9.41 3.21 6.67
N ILE A 77 -9.53 4.07 7.69
CA ILE A 77 -8.51 4.29 8.71
C ILE A 77 -9.19 4.25 10.07
N SER A 78 -8.72 3.34 10.93
CA SER A 78 -9.23 3.21 12.29
C SER A 78 -8.51 4.14 13.27
N ASN A 79 -9.22 4.55 14.30
CA ASN A 79 -8.69 5.25 15.45
C ASN A 79 -9.20 4.57 16.73
N ILE A 80 -8.32 3.83 17.40
CA ILE A 80 -8.67 3.05 18.58
C ILE A 80 -8.80 3.92 19.84
N ASP A 81 -8.21 5.11 19.86
CA ASP A 81 -8.27 6.00 21.02
C ASP A 81 -9.69 6.56 21.23
N ASN A 82 -10.50 6.59 20.18
CA ASN A 82 -11.89 7.02 20.21
C ASN A 82 -12.88 5.99 19.60
N ASN A 83 -12.40 4.78 19.32
CA ASN A 83 -13.19 3.68 18.76
C ASN A 83 -13.94 4.03 17.48
N THR A 84 -13.27 4.74 16.55
CA THR A 84 -13.86 5.16 15.28
C THR A 84 -13.14 4.57 14.09
N LEU A 85 -13.90 4.43 13.00
CA LEU A 85 -13.43 4.14 11.67
C LEU A 85 -13.80 5.31 10.76
N ASN A 86 -12.80 5.90 10.14
CA ASN A 86 -12.98 6.94 9.12
C ASN A 86 -12.94 6.28 7.75
N VAL A 87 -13.98 6.49 6.94
CA VAL A 87 -14.10 5.89 5.60
C VAL A 87 -14.36 6.97 4.57
N THR A 88 -13.55 6.97 3.50
CA THR A 88 -13.78 7.82 2.32
C THR A 88 -14.05 6.94 1.11
N VAL A 89 -15.12 7.22 0.40
CA VAL A 89 -15.57 6.43 -0.75
C VAL A 89 -15.52 7.29 -2.02
N GLY A 90 -14.72 6.83 -2.99
CA GLY A 90 -14.72 7.39 -4.35
C GLY A 90 -15.78 6.73 -5.21
N THR A 91 -16.34 7.48 -6.16
CA THR A 91 -17.33 6.98 -7.12
C THR A 91 -17.04 7.47 -8.53
N SER A 92 -17.54 6.77 -9.55
CA SER A 92 -17.30 7.08 -10.97
C SER A 92 -18.07 8.30 -11.48
N CYS A 93 -19.02 8.83 -10.73
CA CYS A 93 -19.82 9.99 -11.12
C CYS A 93 -19.78 11.09 -10.06
N ASP A 94 -19.80 12.32 -10.50
CA ASP A 94 -20.07 13.51 -9.69
C ASP A 94 -21.58 13.63 -9.44
N CYS A 95 -22.18 12.58 -8.88
CA CYS A 95 -23.62 12.57 -8.58
C CYS A 95 -23.87 13.42 -7.34
N ASN A 96 -24.07 14.74 -7.50
CA ASN A 96 -24.34 15.69 -6.41
C ASN A 96 -25.45 15.27 -5.44
N SER A 97 -26.20 14.21 -5.75
CA SER A 97 -27.27 13.61 -4.93
C SER A 97 -27.03 12.14 -4.58
N GLY A 98 -25.85 11.57 -4.88
CA GLY A 98 -25.51 10.20 -4.51
C GLY A 98 -25.23 10.09 -3.01
N ILE A 99 -25.89 9.15 -2.36
CA ILE A 99 -25.68 8.82 -0.94
C ILE A 99 -24.86 7.53 -0.85
N VAL A 100 -23.73 7.63 -0.17
CA VAL A 100 -22.93 6.48 0.22
C VAL A 100 -23.40 5.97 1.58
N THR A 101 -23.59 4.68 1.72
CA THR A 101 -23.85 4.02 3.00
C THR A 101 -22.72 3.01 3.25
N VAL A 102 -22.07 3.12 4.39
CA VAL A 102 -21.06 2.19 4.88
C VAL A 102 -21.61 1.43 6.07
N LYS A 103 -21.50 0.10 6.05
CA LYS A 103 -21.83 -0.77 7.18
C LYS A 103 -20.58 -1.57 7.56
N VAL A 104 -20.28 -1.64 8.84
CA VAL A 104 -19.27 -2.53 9.42
C VAL A 104 -20.01 -3.68 10.09
N LEU A 105 -19.56 -4.91 9.80
CA LEU A 105 -20.19 -6.11 10.31
C LEU A 105 -19.17 -6.94 11.09
N ASP A 106 -19.63 -7.45 12.23
CA ASP A 106 -18.92 -8.43 13.04
C ASP A 106 -19.66 -9.77 12.92
N LYS A 107 -19.01 -10.77 12.32
CA LYS A 107 -19.59 -12.11 12.10
C LYS A 107 -21.01 -12.04 11.49
N GLY A 108 -21.17 -11.17 10.50
CA GLY A 108 -22.44 -10.98 9.80
C GLY A 108 -23.44 -10.03 10.48
N GLN A 109 -23.18 -9.58 11.71
CA GLN A 109 -24.03 -8.62 12.43
C GLN A 109 -23.54 -7.18 12.19
N VAL A 110 -24.42 -6.27 11.79
CA VAL A 110 -24.09 -4.86 11.62
C VAL A 110 -23.80 -4.23 12.98
N VAL A 111 -22.55 -3.76 13.18
CA VAL A 111 -22.09 -3.12 14.43
C VAL A 111 -21.97 -1.60 14.30
N ALA A 112 -21.86 -1.08 13.08
CA ALA A 112 -21.89 0.36 12.83
C ALA A 112 -22.41 0.67 11.41
N THR A 113 -23.04 1.83 11.26
CA THR A 113 -23.51 2.34 9.98
C THR A 113 -23.29 3.83 9.90
N ALA A 114 -22.79 4.32 8.76
CA ALA A 114 -22.78 5.75 8.44
C ALA A 114 -23.31 5.99 7.04
N LYS A 115 -23.90 7.18 6.83
CA LYS A 115 -24.39 7.65 5.55
C LYS A 115 -23.90 9.05 5.28
N GLY A 116 -23.58 9.35 4.05
CA GLY A 116 -23.18 10.69 3.65
C GLY A 116 -22.96 10.84 2.17
N VAL A 117 -22.46 11.99 1.78
CA VAL A 117 -22.18 12.31 0.38
C VAL A 117 -20.85 11.65 -0.03
N GLN A 118 -20.76 11.20 -1.28
CA GLN A 118 -19.53 10.67 -1.87
C GLN A 118 -18.33 11.63 -1.71
N GLY A 119 -17.13 11.09 -1.62
CA GLY A 119 -15.89 11.85 -1.49
C GLY A 119 -15.71 12.58 -0.15
N LYS A 120 -16.70 12.55 0.75
CA LYS A 120 -16.58 13.05 2.11
C LYS A 120 -16.25 11.92 3.07
N GLU A 121 -15.47 12.25 4.09
CA GLU A 121 -15.15 11.30 5.14
C GLU A 121 -16.41 10.97 5.96
N LEU A 122 -16.68 9.69 6.10
CA LEU A 122 -17.73 9.12 6.95
C LEU A 122 -17.08 8.56 8.22
N ARG A 123 -17.61 8.93 9.37
CA ARG A 123 -17.14 8.44 10.66
C ARG A 123 -18.13 7.45 11.26
N LEU A 124 -17.64 6.23 11.51
CA LEU A 124 -18.39 5.16 12.16
C LEU A 124 -17.81 4.93 13.57
N SER A 125 -18.67 4.77 14.56
CA SER A 125 -18.25 4.38 15.92
C SER A 125 -18.58 2.92 16.15
N VAL A 126 -17.58 2.14 16.55
CA VAL A 126 -17.72 0.72 16.93
C VAL A 126 -17.36 0.59 18.39
N GLN A 127 -18.31 0.18 19.20
CA GLN A 127 -18.07 0.07 20.65
C GLN A 127 -17.16 -1.13 20.96
N ASN A 128 -16.09 -0.89 21.73
CA ASN A 128 -15.13 -1.90 22.16
C ASN A 128 -14.67 -2.83 21.04
N PRO A 129 -14.09 -2.29 19.95
CA PRO A 129 -13.72 -3.11 18.82
C PRO A 129 -12.63 -4.12 19.22
N THR A 130 -12.73 -5.32 18.67
CA THR A 130 -11.64 -6.30 18.73
C THR A 130 -10.48 -5.78 17.91
N LEU A 131 -9.31 -5.62 18.54
CA LEU A 131 -8.15 -5.03 17.92
C LEU A 131 -7.37 -6.07 17.11
N TRP A 132 -6.92 -5.64 15.95
CA TRP A 132 -6.05 -6.43 15.08
C TRP A 132 -4.61 -6.44 15.61
N SER A 133 -3.99 -7.61 15.63
CA SER A 133 -2.58 -7.80 15.95
C SER A 133 -2.04 -9.09 15.29
N PRO A 134 -0.72 -9.32 15.25
CA PRO A 134 -0.15 -10.57 14.76
C PRO A 134 -0.70 -11.83 15.46
N SER A 135 -1.01 -11.74 16.73
CA SER A 135 -1.59 -12.85 17.51
C SER A 135 -3.11 -12.94 17.41
N ASN A 136 -3.77 -11.89 16.96
CA ASN A 136 -5.21 -11.82 16.77
C ASN A 136 -5.55 -10.99 15.52
N PRO A 137 -5.39 -11.55 14.30
CA PRO A 137 -5.60 -10.81 13.05
C PRO A 137 -7.09 -10.65 12.72
N TYR A 138 -7.82 -9.95 13.62
CA TYR A 138 -9.26 -9.82 13.56
C TYR A 138 -9.68 -8.81 12.49
N LEU A 139 -10.48 -9.27 11.53
CA LEU A 139 -11.01 -8.46 10.45
C LEU A 139 -12.54 -8.35 10.59
N TYR A 140 -13.06 -7.15 10.37
CA TYR A 140 -14.48 -6.87 10.22
C TYR A 140 -14.86 -6.84 8.75
N ASP A 141 -15.99 -7.42 8.40
CA ASP A 141 -16.55 -7.23 7.06
C ASP A 141 -17.06 -5.79 6.91
N MET A 142 -17.02 -5.28 5.70
CA MET A 142 -17.56 -3.97 5.36
C MET A 142 -18.36 -4.04 4.06
N THR A 143 -19.54 -3.44 4.06
CA THR A 143 -20.35 -3.24 2.87
C THR A 143 -20.47 -1.76 2.58
N VAL A 144 -20.20 -1.37 1.34
CA VAL A 144 -20.32 0.01 0.86
C VAL A 144 -21.30 0.05 -0.29
N SER A 145 -22.38 0.81 -0.15
CA SER A 145 -23.37 0.97 -1.21
C SER A 145 -23.49 2.44 -1.64
N LEU A 146 -23.66 2.64 -2.94
CA LEU A 146 -24.00 3.92 -3.57
C LEU A 146 -25.47 3.89 -3.94
N SER A 147 -26.23 4.86 -3.49
CA SER A 147 -27.67 4.97 -3.80
C SER A 147 -28.03 6.37 -4.27
N LYS A 148 -29.07 6.47 -5.08
CA LYS A 148 -29.69 7.73 -5.52
C LYS A 148 -31.20 7.56 -5.54
N ASP A 149 -31.92 8.55 -5.04
CA ASP A 149 -33.40 8.58 -4.99
C ASP A 149 -33.99 7.28 -4.37
N GLY A 150 -33.32 6.78 -3.30
CA GLY A 150 -33.72 5.56 -2.60
C GLY A 150 -33.37 4.24 -3.28
N LYS A 151 -32.83 4.28 -4.51
CA LYS A 151 -32.41 3.08 -5.26
C LYS A 151 -30.91 2.85 -5.12
N VAL A 152 -30.50 1.63 -4.76
CA VAL A 152 -29.10 1.21 -4.79
C VAL A 152 -28.65 1.09 -6.24
N LEU A 153 -27.58 1.77 -6.58
CA LEU A 153 -26.94 1.77 -7.90
C LEU A 153 -25.77 0.78 -7.96
N ASP A 154 -25.01 0.69 -6.86
CA ASP A 154 -23.86 -0.19 -6.74
C ASP A 154 -23.63 -0.59 -5.28
N GLU A 155 -23.09 -1.78 -5.06
CA GLU A 155 -22.71 -2.27 -3.76
C GLU A 155 -21.43 -3.11 -3.86
N VAL A 156 -20.45 -2.79 -3.03
CA VAL A 156 -19.17 -3.52 -2.94
C VAL A 156 -18.95 -4.05 -1.53
N LYS A 157 -18.29 -5.19 -1.45
CA LYS A 157 -17.81 -5.79 -0.20
C LYS A 157 -16.34 -5.49 -0.01
N SER A 158 -15.97 -5.20 1.24
CA SER A 158 -14.62 -4.93 1.65
C SER A 158 -14.43 -5.44 3.08
N TYR A 159 -13.32 -5.11 3.70
CA TYR A 159 -13.04 -5.40 5.10
C TYR A 159 -12.29 -4.24 5.75
N THR A 160 -12.20 -4.26 7.07
CA THR A 160 -11.44 -3.31 7.85
C THR A 160 -10.96 -3.94 9.15
N ALA A 161 -10.08 -3.24 9.87
CA ALA A 161 -9.64 -3.64 11.18
C ALA A 161 -9.35 -2.42 12.08
N PHE A 162 -9.33 -2.64 13.38
CA PHE A 162 -8.99 -1.61 14.36
C PHE A 162 -7.59 -1.88 14.90
N ARG A 163 -6.67 -0.97 14.61
CA ARG A 163 -5.31 -1.01 15.14
C ARG A 163 -4.69 0.39 15.19
N LYS A 164 -3.66 0.56 16.02
CA LYS A 164 -2.82 1.76 16.08
C LYS A 164 -1.36 1.33 16.13
N ILE A 165 -0.54 1.95 15.30
CA ILE A 165 0.91 1.88 15.42
C ILE A 165 1.42 3.23 15.93
N SER A 166 2.38 3.22 16.83
CA SER A 166 2.97 4.44 17.39
C SER A 166 4.38 4.16 17.89
N SER A 167 5.13 5.22 18.17
CA SER A 167 6.38 5.17 18.90
C SER A 167 6.23 5.93 20.21
N LYS A 168 6.82 5.43 21.30
CA LYS A 168 6.78 6.06 22.62
C LYS A 168 8.04 5.72 23.43
N ARG A 169 8.50 6.67 24.24
CA ARG A 169 9.57 6.38 25.19
C ARG A 169 9.05 5.57 26.36
N ASP A 170 9.77 4.50 26.70
CA ASP A 170 9.51 3.71 27.90
C ASP A 170 9.99 4.44 29.18
N ALA A 171 9.82 3.81 30.33
CA ALA A 171 10.23 4.38 31.62
C ALA A 171 11.75 4.63 31.74
N ALA A 172 12.56 3.95 30.94
CA ALA A 172 14.01 4.14 30.87
C ALA A 172 14.40 5.20 29.81
N GLY A 173 13.43 5.86 29.15
CA GLY A 173 13.66 6.86 28.11
C GLY A 173 13.99 6.28 26.74
N ILE A 174 13.93 4.96 26.56
CA ILE A 174 14.21 4.27 25.29
C ILE A 174 12.97 4.34 24.40
N MET A 175 13.15 4.74 23.12
CA MET A 175 12.06 4.75 22.14
C MET A 175 11.65 3.31 21.82
N ARG A 176 10.35 3.02 21.94
CA ARG A 176 9.74 1.73 21.63
C ARG A 176 8.66 1.89 20.57
N MET A 177 8.60 0.94 19.66
CA MET A 177 7.45 0.80 18.79
C MET A 177 6.31 0.15 19.54
N GLN A 178 5.10 0.66 19.37
CA GLN A 178 3.90 0.17 20.04
C GLN A 178 2.84 -0.21 19.02
N LEU A 179 2.22 -1.36 19.18
CA LEU A 179 0.97 -1.73 18.53
C LEU A 179 -0.16 -1.71 19.55
N ASN A 180 -1.24 -0.98 19.26
CA ASN A 180 -2.40 -0.85 20.15
C ASN A 180 -2.02 -0.34 21.54
N ASN A 181 -1.10 0.63 21.59
CA ASN A 181 -0.57 1.23 22.82
C ASN A 181 0.25 0.26 23.72
N GLN A 182 0.68 -0.89 23.18
CA GLN A 182 1.54 -1.85 23.85
C GLN A 182 2.85 -2.03 23.11
N ASP A 183 3.96 -2.12 23.82
CA ASP A 183 5.27 -2.32 23.22
C ASP A 183 5.29 -3.61 22.41
N LEU A 184 5.77 -3.53 21.18
CA LEU A 184 5.90 -4.66 20.30
C LEU A 184 7.27 -4.61 19.59
N PHE A 185 8.11 -5.60 19.87
CA PHE A 185 9.33 -5.80 19.11
C PHE A 185 8.98 -6.39 17.75
N GLN A 186 9.30 -5.65 16.69
CA GLN A 186 9.06 -6.10 15.32
C GLN A 186 10.31 -6.83 14.81
N PHE A 187 10.15 -8.09 14.46
CA PHE A 187 11.23 -8.97 14.03
C PHE A 187 10.80 -9.80 12.83
N GLY A 188 11.56 -9.71 11.73
CA GLY A 188 11.22 -10.42 10.51
C GLY A 188 12.21 -10.23 9.37
N PRO A 189 12.00 -10.96 8.27
CA PRO A 189 12.87 -10.91 7.10
C PRO A 189 12.64 -9.68 6.24
N LEU A 190 13.67 -9.37 5.45
CA LEU A 190 13.57 -8.55 4.26
C LEU A 190 13.13 -9.45 3.10
N ASP A 191 12.07 -9.06 2.40
CA ASP A 191 11.50 -9.80 1.28
C ASP A 191 11.55 -8.96 -0.01
N GLN A 192 12.26 -9.44 -1.00
CA GLN A 192 12.43 -8.78 -2.30
C GLN A 192 11.40 -9.22 -3.33
N GLY A 193 10.65 -10.28 -3.06
CA GLY A 193 9.52 -10.74 -3.86
C GLY A 193 9.88 -11.25 -5.26
N TRP A 194 11.01 -11.94 -5.41
CA TRP A 194 11.44 -12.52 -6.68
C TRP A 194 11.23 -14.03 -6.69
N TRP A 195 10.74 -14.53 -7.83
CA TRP A 195 10.39 -15.93 -8.03
C TRP A 195 11.30 -16.57 -9.07
N PRO A 196 11.75 -17.82 -8.89
CA PRO A 196 12.68 -18.47 -9.82
C PRO A 196 12.17 -18.58 -11.25
N ASP A 197 10.87 -18.78 -11.41
CA ASP A 197 10.21 -19.03 -12.70
C ASP A 197 9.40 -17.82 -13.20
N GLY A 198 8.79 -17.07 -12.30
CA GLY A 198 7.90 -15.93 -12.61
C GLY A 198 8.52 -14.56 -12.43
N LEU A 199 9.76 -14.46 -11.97
CA LEU A 199 10.46 -13.21 -11.63
C LEU A 199 9.63 -12.35 -10.67
N TYR A 200 8.94 -11.33 -11.13
CA TYR A 200 8.05 -10.50 -10.30
C TYR A 200 6.71 -11.15 -9.99
N THR A 201 6.29 -12.14 -10.77
CA THR A 201 4.97 -12.77 -10.65
C THR A 201 5.09 -14.09 -9.89
N ALA A 202 4.40 -14.20 -8.78
CA ALA A 202 4.27 -15.47 -8.07
C ALA A 202 3.58 -16.51 -8.95
N PRO A 203 3.99 -17.79 -8.90
CA PRO A 203 3.40 -18.84 -9.72
C PRO A 203 1.91 -19.08 -9.38
N THR A 204 1.54 -18.97 -8.12
CA THR A 204 0.15 -19.12 -7.66
C THR A 204 -0.14 -18.22 -6.46
N ASP A 205 -1.41 -18.11 -6.07
CA ASP A 205 -1.81 -17.39 -4.87
C ASP A 205 -1.36 -18.12 -3.59
N GLU A 206 -1.35 -19.45 -3.64
CA GLU A 206 -0.83 -20.29 -2.54
C GLU A 206 0.67 -20.07 -2.32
N ALA A 207 1.43 -19.78 -3.37
CA ALA A 207 2.84 -19.43 -3.24
C ALA A 207 3.02 -18.09 -2.50
N LEU A 208 2.23 -17.06 -2.82
CA LEU A 208 2.22 -15.80 -2.06
C LEU A 208 1.91 -16.03 -0.58
N LEU A 209 0.90 -16.85 -0.30
CA LEU A 209 0.49 -17.17 1.05
C LEU A 209 1.52 -18.03 1.79
N PHE A 210 2.22 -18.90 1.08
CA PHE A 210 3.22 -19.81 1.67
C PHE A 210 4.34 -19.05 2.37
N ASP A 211 4.93 -18.03 1.74
CA ASP A 211 6.03 -17.25 2.31
C ASP A 211 5.58 -16.49 3.57
N ILE A 212 4.35 -15.93 3.55
CA ILE A 212 3.77 -15.26 4.70
C ILE A 212 3.60 -16.24 5.88
N LYS A 213 3.00 -17.41 5.63
CA LYS A 213 2.81 -18.44 6.65
C LYS A 213 4.12 -18.97 7.20
N LYS A 214 5.09 -19.23 6.32
CA LYS A 214 6.43 -19.70 6.75
C LYS A 214 7.16 -18.67 7.59
N THR A 215 7.05 -17.40 7.24
CA THR A 215 7.57 -16.31 8.07
C THR A 215 7.00 -16.37 9.47
N LYS A 216 5.67 -16.52 9.58
CA LYS A 216 4.98 -16.64 10.87
C LYS A 216 5.33 -17.92 11.64
N ASP A 217 5.37 -19.05 10.95
CA ASP A 217 5.72 -20.37 11.53
C ASP A 217 7.14 -20.37 12.16
N TRP A 218 8.05 -19.57 11.61
CA TRP A 218 9.41 -19.41 12.15
C TRP A 218 9.49 -18.41 13.32
N GLY A 219 8.36 -17.87 13.77
CA GLY A 219 8.27 -16.97 14.92
C GLY A 219 8.49 -15.50 14.59
N PHE A 220 8.57 -15.12 13.33
CA PHE A 220 8.59 -13.73 12.92
C PHE A 220 7.18 -13.11 12.99
N ASN A 221 7.12 -11.80 13.19
CA ASN A 221 5.86 -11.06 13.23
C ASN A 221 5.73 -9.96 12.18
N MET A 222 6.77 -9.76 11.36
CA MET A 222 6.78 -8.75 10.32
C MET A 222 7.54 -9.21 9.08
N ILE A 223 7.26 -8.54 7.96
CA ILE A 223 8.02 -8.61 6.71
C ILE A 223 8.30 -7.19 6.25
N ARG A 224 9.55 -6.86 5.90
CA ARG A 224 9.84 -5.68 5.14
C ARG A 224 9.77 -6.01 3.65
N LYS A 225 8.76 -5.49 2.96
CA LYS A 225 8.64 -5.60 1.50
C LYS A 225 9.60 -4.58 0.87
N HIS A 226 10.74 -5.11 0.43
CA HIS A 226 11.88 -4.32 0.03
C HIS A 226 11.81 -3.92 -1.45
N VAL A 227 11.69 -2.63 -1.69
CA VAL A 227 11.69 -1.93 -2.98
C VAL A 227 10.81 -2.57 -4.07
N LYS A 228 9.72 -3.19 -3.63
CA LYS A 228 8.69 -3.80 -4.48
C LYS A 228 7.30 -3.53 -3.90
N VAL A 229 6.29 -3.47 -4.74
CA VAL A 229 4.87 -3.46 -4.36
C VAL A 229 4.23 -4.74 -4.87
N GLU A 230 3.56 -5.48 -4.01
CA GLU A 230 2.92 -6.74 -4.35
C GLU A 230 1.48 -6.54 -4.85
N PRO A 231 0.86 -7.57 -5.46
CA PRO A 231 -0.57 -7.57 -5.72
C PRO A 231 -1.39 -7.38 -4.44
N ALA A 232 -2.55 -6.73 -4.54
CA ALA A 232 -3.43 -6.44 -3.39
C ALA A 232 -3.75 -7.67 -2.53
N ARG A 233 -3.84 -8.87 -3.13
CA ARG A 233 -4.09 -10.12 -2.40
C ARG A 233 -2.94 -10.52 -1.46
N TRP A 234 -1.69 -10.13 -1.75
CA TRP A 234 -0.58 -10.37 -0.83
C TRP A 234 -0.77 -9.59 0.49
N TYR A 235 -1.17 -8.32 0.38
CA TYR A 235 -1.48 -7.51 1.57
C TYR A 235 -2.70 -8.06 2.32
N TYR A 236 -3.73 -8.52 1.59
CA TYR A 236 -4.86 -9.20 2.21
C TYR A 236 -4.44 -10.46 2.98
N HIS A 237 -3.52 -11.26 2.45
CA HIS A 237 -2.96 -12.41 3.16
C HIS A 237 -2.19 -11.96 4.42
N CYS A 238 -1.40 -10.90 4.36
CA CYS A 238 -0.75 -10.35 5.54
C CYS A 238 -1.76 -9.88 6.59
N ASP A 239 -2.83 -9.20 6.17
CA ASP A 239 -3.90 -8.77 7.06
C ASP A 239 -4.60 -9.94 7.75
N LYS A 240 -4.86 -11.00 7.01
CA LYS A 240 -5.58 -12.19 7.48
C LYS A 240 -4.72 -13.12 8.34
N GLU A 241 -3.46 -13.28 7.99
CA GLU A 241 -2.53 -14.14 8.74
C GLU A 241 -1.89 -13.40 9.93
N GLY A 242 -1.96 -12.08 9.99
CA GLY A 242 -1.39 -11.30 11.07
C GLY A 242 0.13 -11.13 10.95
N ILE A 243 0.61 -10.66 9.82
CA ILE A 243 2.01 -10.27 9.62
C ILE A 243 2.08 -8.76 9.42
N LEU A 244 2.91 -8.08 10.20
CA LEU A 244 3.18 -6.65 10.02
C LEU A 244 4.00 -6.43 8.74
N VAL A 245 3.72 -5.33 8.05
CA VAL A 245 4.42 -4.99 6.81
C VAL A 245 5.08 -3.63 6.93
N TRP A 246 6.37 -3.58 6.63
CA TRP A 246 7.09 -2.37 6.29
C TRP A 246 7.14 -2.27 4.77
N GLN A 247 6.53 -1.24 4.22
CA GLN A 247 6.44 -1.07 2.78
C GLN A 247 7.43 -0.05 2.27
N ASP A 248 8.38 -0.50 1.45
CA ASP A 248 9.31 0.37 0.76
C ASP A 248 8.68 1.00 -0.48
N MET A 249 9.08 2.24 -0.78
CA MET A 249 8.96 2.78 -2.13
C MET A 249 9.96 2.06 -3.05
N PRO A 250 9.56 1.54 -4.21
CA PRO A 250 10.50 1.05 -5.20
C PRO A 250 11.42 2.18 -5.65
N SER A 251 12.68 2.09 -5.31
CA SER A 251 13.65 3.11 -5.65
C SER A 251 14.02 3.09 -7.13
N GLY A 252 14.63 4.14 -7.60
CA GLY A 252 15.11 4.33 -8.95
C GLY A 252 15.36 5.80 -9.24
N ASP A 253 16.24 6.07 -10.14
CA ASP A 253 16.48 7.33 -10.82
C ASP A 253 17.59 7.15 -11.85
N HIS A 254 17.82 8.13 -12.74
CA HIS A 254 18.96 8.15 -13.65
C HIS A 254 20.27 8.04 -12.91
N GLY A 255 20.89 6.88 -12.97
CA GLY A 255 22.34 6.64 -12.90
C GLY A 255 23.16 7.16 -11.73
N SER A 256 22.59 7.86 -10.79
CA SER A 256 23.36 8.41 -9.69
C SER A 256 23.31 7.49 -8.47
N TYR A 257 24.16 6.49 -8.50
CA TYR A 257 24.65 5.88 -7.27
C TYR A 257 25.72 6.79 -6.67
N ILE A 258 25.33 7.66 -5.78
CA ILE A 258 26.27 8.13 -4.76
C ILE A 258 26.13 7.16 -3.60
N TRP A 259 26.67 5.98 -3.76
CA TRP A 259 26.80 5.08 -2.66
C TRP A 259 28.06 5.47 -1.87
N ASP A 260 27.87 6.25 -0.86
CA ASP A 260 28.92 6.44 0.16
C ASP A 260 28.67 5.44 1.28
N HIS A 261 29.28 4.28 1.19
CA HIS A 261 29.27 3.24 2.21
C HIS A 261 29.82 3.69 3.58
N HIS A 262 30.44 4.85 3.63
CA HIS A 262 31.14 5.34 4.81
C HIS A 262 30.32 6.31 5.66
N VAL A 263 29.19 6.79 5.17
CA VAL A 263 28.39 7.81 5.88
C VAL A 263 27.07 7.21 6.36
N TYR A 264 27.07 6.67 7.59
CA TYR A 264 25.85 6.21 8.25
C TYR A 264 24.90 7.35 8.61
N ASN A 265 25.43 8.55 8.88
CA ASN A 265 24.66 9.72 9.26
C ASN A 265 25.10 10.93 8.42
N GLY A 266 24.15 11.62 7.80
CA GLY A 266 24.37 12.91 7.16
C GLY A 266 25.02 12.88 5.77
N GLY A 267 24.93 11.76 5.04
CA GLY A 267 25.31 11.69 3.62
C GLY A 267 24.52 12.69 2.77
N LYS A 268 25.03 13.01 1.59
CA LYS A 268 24.34 13.91 0.66
C LYS A 268 23.17 13.19 0.02
N ASP A 269 22.05 13.87 -0.07
CA ASP A 269 20.94 13.47 -0.94
C ASP A 269 21.35 13.61 -2.41
N ASN A 270 20.76 12.76 -3.27
CA ASN A 270 20.94 12.88 -4.71
C ASN A 270 20.18 14.10 -5.26
N GLU A 271 20.70 14.66 -6.31
CA GLU A 271 19.98 15.66 -7.09
C GLU A 271 19.09 14.95 -8.10
N ARG A 272 17.79 15.23 -8.06
CA ARG A 272 16.83 14.76 -9.05
C ARG A 272 16.26 15.91 -9.84
N THR A 273 15.95 15.66 -11.11
CA THR A 273 15.22 16.65 -11.93
C THR A 273 13.82 16.88 -11.38
N PRO A 274 13.19 18.03 -11.66
CA PRO A 274 11.80 18.29 -11.26
C PRO A 274 10.84 17.21 -11.71
N GLU A 275 11.02 16.67 -12.92
CA GLU A 275 10.18 15.59 -13.47
C GLU A 275 10.37 14.28 -12.70
N SER A 276 11.59 13.93 -12.32
CA SER A 276 11.91 12.77 -11.51
C SER A 276 11.24 12.87 -10.13
N LYS A 277 11.35 14.03 -9.47
CA LYS A 277 10.71 14.30 -8.17
C LYS A 277 9.18 14.19 -8.27
N ALA A 278 8.58 14.84 -9.28
CA ALA A 278 7.14 14.81 -9.49
C ALA A 278 6.63 13.38 -9.74
N ASN A 279 7.36 12.61 -10.54
CA ASN A 279 7.02 11.20 -10.78
C ASN A 279 7.13 10.36 -9.52
N TYR A 280 8.19 10.55 -8.71
CA TYR A 280 8.36 9.85 -7.44
C TYR A 280 7.18 10.11 -6.49
N TYR A 281 6.83 11.37 -6.23
CA TYR A 281 5.73 11.72 -5.32
C TYR A 281 4.38 11.21 -5.82
N ARG A 282 4.15 11.23 -7.15
CA ARG A 282 2.93 10.68 -7.74
C ARG A 282 2.82 9.17 -7.47
N GLU A 283 3.87 8.41 -7.81
CA GLU A 283 3.84 6.95 -7.63
C GLU A 283 3.84 6.56 -6.15
N TRP A 284 4.59 7.29 -5.31
CA TRP A 284 4.59 7.02 -3.88
C TRP A 284 3.22 7.26 -3.25
N LYS A 285 2.53 8.32 -3.65
CA LYS A 285 1.15 8.58 -3.26
C LYS A 285 0.21 7.45 -3.70
N GLU A 286 0.31 7.00 -4.94
CA GLU A 286 -0.51 5.91 -5.48
C GLU A 286 -0.28 4.59 -4.73
N ILE A 287 0.97 4.29 -4.36
CA ILE A 287 1.32 3.12 -3.55
C ILE A 287 0.75 3.23 -2.12
N MET A 288 0.87 4.39 -1.49
CA MET A 288 0.23 4.60 -0.19
C MET A 288 -1.29 4.46 -0.29
N ASP A 289 -1.92 5.02 -1.32
CA ASP A 289 -3.36 4.87 -1.56
C ASP A 289 -3.79 3.42 -1.74
N LEU A 290 -2.97 2.61 -2.40
CA LEU A 290 -3.21 1.17 -2.58
C LEU A 290 -3.25 0.43 -1.24
N CYS A 291 -2.35 0.78 -0.32
CA CYS A 291 -2.13 0.04 0.92
C CYS A 291 -2.75 0.69 2.17
N ILE A 292 -3.34 1.89 2.06
CA ILE A 292 -3.78 2.68 3.23
C ILE A 292 -4.86 1.99 4.06
N SER A 293 -5.65 1.12 3.45
CA SER A 293 -6.71 0.36 4.14
C SER A 293 -6.23 -0.96 4.75
N ASN A 294 -4.98 -1.38 4.47
CA ASN A 294 -4.44 -2.63 4.98
C ASN A 294 -3.90 -2.45 6.41
N PRO A 295 -4.48 -3.11 7.42
CA PRO A 295 -4.02 -3.01 8.80
C PRO A 295 -2.62 -3.54 9.03
N SER A 296 -2.17 -4.50 8.24
CA SER A 296 -0.82 -5.07 8.31
C SER A 296 0.28 -4.06 7.99
N VAL A 297 0.04 -3.12 7.06
CA VAL A 297 1.03 -2.09 6.73
C VAL A 297 1.12 -1.08 7.85
N VAL A 298 2.28 -1.01 8.51
CA VAL A 298 2.49 -0.20 9.73
C VAL A 298 3.63 0.81 9.61
N VAL A 299 4.54 0.62 8.66
CA VAL A 299 5.68 1.53 8.42
C VAL A 299 5.82 1.79 6.93
N TRP A 300 5.95 3.06 6.58
CA TRP A 300 6.36 3.53 5.27
C TRP A 300 7.87 3.74 5.21
N VAL A 301 8.51 3.26 4.15
CA VAL A 301 9.95 3.39 3.95
C VAL A 301 10.20 4.08 2.60
N PRO A 302 10.28 5.44 2.59
CA PRO A 302 10.46 6.21 1.35
C PRO A 302 11.75 5.87 0.60
N PHE A 303 12.84 5.61 1.33
CA PHE A 303 14.14 5.34 0.72
C PHE A 303 14.87 4.16 1.36
N ASN A 304 15.76 3.55 0.59
CA ASN A 304 16.68 2.52 1.04
C ASN A 304 18.12 2.92 0.72
N GLU A 305 18.97 3.02 1.74
CA GLU A 305 20.44 3.08 1.65
C GLU A 305 20.97 4.04 0.57
N ALA A 306 20.69 5.32 0.67
CA ALA A 306 21.12 6.34 -0.29
C ALA A 306 20.57 6.18 -1.73
N TRP A 307 20.04 5.03 -2.07
CA TRP A 307 19.62 4.73 -3.43
C TRP A 307 18.43 5.57 -3.88
N GLY A 308 18.68 6.50 -4.79
CA GLY A 308 17.68 7.44 -5.28
C GLY A 308 17.15 8.41 -4.21
N GLN A 309 17.77 8.47 -3.04
CA GLN A 309 17.40 9.32 -1.92
C GLN A 309 17.58 10.79 -2.27
N PHE A 310 16.55 11.59 -2.04
CA PHE A 310 16.55 13.03 -2.29
C PHE A 310 15.64 13.76 -1.31
N GLU A 311 15.97 14.97 -0.93
CA GLU A 311 15.19 15.81 0.00
C GLU A 311 14.60 14.95 1.15
N THR A 312 15.42 14.13 1.78
CA THR A 312 14.98 13.03 2.65
C THR A 312 14.06 13.50 3.77
N GLU A 313 14.43 14.57 4.47
CA GLU A 313 13.63 15.11 5.59
C GLU A 313 12.25 15.58 5.09
N LYS A 314 12.22 16.32 3.98
CA LYS A 314 10.99 16.80 3.37
C LYS A 314 10.10 15.65 2.86
N THR A 315 10.72 14.61 2.28
CA THR A 315 10.00 13.43 1.79
C THR A 315 9.42 12.62 2.95
N ALA A 316 10.15 12.47 4.03
CA ALA A 316 9.66 11.81 5.25
C ALA A 316 8.49 12.59 5.88
N GLU A 317 8.62 13.90 6.02
CA GLU A 317 7.56 14.78 6.53
C GLU A 317 6.31 14.73 5.64
N TRP A 318 6.49 14.80 4.32
CA TRP A 318 5.40 14.67 3.38
C TRP A 318 4.69 13.32 3.49
N THR A 319 5.44 12.21 3.61
CA THR A 319 4.89 10.87 3.80
C THR A 319 4.07 10.79 5.09
N LYS A 320 4.60 11.32 6.20
CA LYS A 320 3.92 11.35 7.49
C LYS A 320 2.66 12.23 7.48
N THR A 321 2.73 13.36 6.80
CA THR A 321 1.58 14.27 6.64
C THR A 321 0.49 13.63 5.79
N TYR A 322 0.87 12.90 4.74
CA TYR A 322 -0.08 12.21 3.88
C TYR A 322 -0.78 11.05 4.59
N ASP A 323 -0.05 10.26 5.38
CA ASP A 323 -0.61 9.20 6.20
C ASP A 323 -0.06 9.22 7.64
N PRO A 324 -0.70 9.97 8.53
CA PRO A 324 -0.28 10.05 9.94
C PRO A 324 -0.55 8.77 10.74
N SER A 325 -1.31 7.82 10.18
CA SER A 325 -1.72 6.58 10.86
C SER A 325 -0.65 5.47 10.85
N ARG A 326 0.51 5.75 10.27
CA ARG A 326 1.66 4.83 10.18
C ARG A 326 2.95 5.53 10.58
N LEU A 327 3.95 4.73 10.92
CA LEU A 327 5.30 5.24 11.16
C LEU A 327 6.05 5.42 9.84
N VAL A 328 7.08 6.25 9.86
CA VAL A 328 7.95 6.52 8.71
C VAL A 328 9.40 6.23 9.08
N ASN A 329 10.02 5.28 8.40
CA ASN A 329 11.46 5.06 8.39
C ASN A 329 12.05 5.76 7.16
N PRO A 330 12.69 6.93 7.28
CA PRO A 330 12.99 7.80 6.15
C PRO A 330 13.98 7.21 5.16
N ALA A 331 15.00 6.53 5.68
CA ALA A 331 16.03 5.85 4.89
C ALA A 331 16.55 4.65 5.68
N SER A 332 16.25 3.46 5.23
CA SER A 332 16.70 2.24 5.90
C SER A 332 18.12 1.91 5.51
N GLY A 333 19.05 1.90 6.46
CA GLY A 333 20.47 1.62 6.23
C GLY A 333 21.32 2.90 6.13
N GLY A 334 22.17 3.02 5.10
CA GLY A 334 23.04 4.18 4.92
C GLY A 334 22.31 5.51 4.69
N ASN A 335 23.02 6.61 4.81
CA ASN A 335 22.51 8.00 4.69
C ASN A 335 21.32 8.31 5.62
N HIS A 336 21.36 7.75 6.82
CA HIS A 336 20.34 8.01 7.83
C HIS A 336 20.26 9.52 8.16
N ARG A 337 19.02 10.02 8.30
CA ARG A 337 18.69 11.40 8.68
C ARG A 337 17.93 11.39 10.00
N PRO A 338 18.10 12.42 10.87
CA PRO A 338 17.35 12.52 12.12
C PRO A 338 15.93 13.02 11.88
N CYS A 339 15.15 12.26 11.12
CA CYS A 339 13.74 12.55 10.78
C CYS A 339 12.95 11.23 10.72
N GLY A 340 11.63 11.34 10.62
CA GLY A 340 10.72 10.19 10.72
C GLY A 340 10.33 9.89 12.17
N ASP A 341 9.92 8.64 12.46
CA ASP A 341 9.44 8.20 13.78
C ASP A 341 10.46 7.37 14.57
#